data_8312a1a0dcd70fef032b7016527f635a
#
_entry.id   8312a1a0dcd70fef032b7016527f635a
#
_cell.length_a   1.000
_cell.length_b   1.000
_cell.length_c   1.000
_cell.angle_alpha   90.00
_cell.angle_beta   90.00
_cell.angle_gamma   90.00
#
_symmetry.space_group_name_H-M   'P 1'
#
loop_
_entity.id
_entity.type
_entity.pdbx_description
1 polymer ?
#
loop_
_entity_poly.entity_id
_entity_poly.type
_entity_poly.pdbx_seq_one_letter_code
_entity_poly.pdbx_strand_id
1 'polypeptide(L)'
;FDRHESKDETPNSTLTTDIALNGWTQARLQDKGDSYYLQDESCRVVELYLAEESISLVDTWPAGNGRVLKVEFFVEWATDVTQGIPAGTYTVVARDKESYGIPRELLKPGNIASGYPNGFTYPGGTWYEKLQNGAMKEYARIDGGTMTVARDGDKHTLTIDFIDCDKEHPNHVRTTYSQDAPITVFDYRPQ
;
A
#
# COMPACT_ATOMS: atom_id res chain seq x y z
N PHE A 1 31.59 -10.56 8.96
CA PHE A 1 30.77 -9.35 8.83
C PHE A 1 29.35 -9.79 8.49
N ASP A 2 28.51 -9.82 9.50
CA ASP A 2 27.13 -10.23 9.31
C ASP A 2 26.34 -9.05 8.72
N ARG A 3 26.09 -9.12 7.41
CA ARG A 3 25.31 -8.11 6.70
C ARG A 3 23.83 -8.11 7.08
N HIS A 4 23.38 -9.09 7.86
CA HIS A 4 21.97 -9.21 8.25
C HIS A 4 21.59 -8.31 9.42
N GLU A 5 22.49 -8.05 10.35
CA GLU A 5 22.22 -7.19 11.52
C GLU A 5 21.99 -5.73 11.13
N SER A 6 22.71 -5.21 10.11
CA SER A 6 22.59 -3.81 9.70
C SER A 6 21.28 -3.49 8.96
N LYS A 7 20.54 -4.48 8.47
CA LYS A 7 19.28 -4.27 7.75
C LYS A 7 18.08 -4.07 8.69
N ASP A 8 18.12 -4.72 9.86
CA ASP A 8 17.04 -4.60 10.85
C ASP A 8 17.11 -3.28 11.65
N GLU A 9 18.26 -2.60 11.61
CA GLU A 9 18.49 -1.35 12.35
C GLU A 9 18.16 -0.08 11.54
N THR A 10 17.93 -0.19 10.23
CA THR A 10 17.61 0.98 9.41
C THR A 10 16.18 1.42 9.67
N PRO A 11 15.94 2.61 10.23
CA PRO A 11 14.57 3.04 10.48
C PRO A 11 13.85 3.30 9.16
N ASN A 12 12.72 2.65 8.98
CA ASN A 12 11.83 2.81 7.83
C ASN A 12 10.56 3.58 8.21
N SER A 13 10.61 4.31 9.32
CA SER A 13 9.54 5.21 9.76
C SER A 13 10.13 6.42 10.45
N THR A 14 9.63 7.60 10.08
CA THR A 14 9.96 8.87 10.74
C THR A 14 8.95 9.23 11.80
N LEU A 15 7.91 8.42 11.98
CA LEU A 15 6.83 8.74 12.92
C LEU A 15 7.31 8.57 14.37
N THR A 16 6.90 9.51 15.20
CA THR A 16 7.14 9.48 16.67
C THR A 16 5.84 9.40 17.45
N THR A 17 4.71 9.46 16.77
CA THR A 17 3.37 9.38 17.34
C THR A 17 2.40 8.85 16.29
N ASP A 18 1.23 8.43 16.73
CA ASP A 18 0.13 8.09 15.82
C ASP A 18 -0.24 9.29 14.95
N ILE A 19 -0.60 9.02 13.70
CA ILE A 19 -1.10 10.06 12.80
C ILE A 19 -2.48 9.69 12.26
N ALA A 20 -3.31 10.70 12.09
CA ALA A 20 -4.59 10.61 11.42
C ALA A 20 -4.53 11.47 10.16
N LEU A 21 -4.77 10.85 9.02
CA LEU A 21 -4.71 11.50 7.73
C LEU A 21 -6.12 11.75 7.20
N ASN A 22 -6.32 12.89 6.58
CA ASN A 22 -7.57 13.26 5.92
C ASN A 22 -7.26 14.18 4.73
N GLY A 23 -8.26 14.48 3.93
CA GLY A 23 -8.09 15.40 2.80
C GLY A 23 -7.57 14.75 1.54
N TRP A 24 -7.73 13.44 1.39
CA TRP A 24 -7.44 12.76 0.12
C TRP A 24 -8.37 13.27 -0.98
N THR A 25 -7.79 13.75 -2.07
CA THR A 25 -8.54 14.25 -3.23
C THR A 25 -8.41 13.36 -4.45
N GLN A 26 -7.49 12.41 -4.41
CA GLN A 26 -7.21 11.51 -5.51
C GLN A 26 -7.16 10.06 -5.01
N ALA A 27 -7.71 9.15 -5.81
CA ALA A 27 -7.55 7.72 -5.64
C ALA A 27 -7.29 7.07 -6.99
N ARG A 28 -6.28 6.22 -7.07
CA ARG A 28 -5.92 5.49 -8.29
C ARG A 28 -5.63 4.04 -7.97
N LEU A 29 -6.20 3.15 -8.75
CA LEU A 29 -5.87 1.73 -8.72
C LEU A 29 -4.91 1.40 -9.87
N GLN A 30 -3.94 0.56 -9.58
CA GLN A 30 -3.02 0.02 -10.56
C GLN A 30 -3.15 -1.51 -10.55
N ASP A 31 -3.61 -2.07 -11.67
CA ASP A 31 -3.71 -3.52 -11.83
C ASP A 31 -2.34 -4.08 -12.21
N LYS A 32 -1.74 -4.84 -11.32
CA LYS A 32 -0.42 -5.46 -11.53
C LYS A 32 -0.50 -6.94 -11.91
N GLY A 33 -1.69 -7.52 -11.95
CA GLY A 33 -1.88 -8.91 -12.36
C GLY A 33 -1.06 -9.88 -11.52
N ASP A 34 -0.32 -10.77 -12.19
CA ASP A 34 0.56 -11.77 -11.55
C ASP A 34 1.98 -11.23 -11.35
N SER A 35 2.12 -10.10 -10.63
CA SER A 35 3.43 -9.47 -10.43
C SER A 35 4.38 -10.26 -9.52
N TYR A 36 3.89 -11.28 -8.82
CA TYR A 36 4.71 -12.23 -8.06
C TYR A 36 5.06 -13.50 -8.83
N TYR A 37 4.67 -13.57 -10.10
CA TYR A 37 4.98 -14.70 -11.00
C TYR A 37 4.53 -16.07 -10.48
N LEU A 38 3.34 -16.12 -9.88
CA LEU A 38 2.78 -17.34 -9.29
C LEU A 38 2.36 -18.37 -10.34
N GLN A 39 1.88 -17.89 -11.49
CA GLN A 39 1.47 -18.72 -12.66
C GLN A 39 0.32 -19.71 -12.38
N ASP A 40 -0.37 -19.57 -11.25
CA ASP A 40 -1.44 -20.47 -10.80
C ASP A 40 -2.78 -19.76 -10.57
N GLU A 41 -2.87 -18.48 -10.94
CA GLU A 41 -4.08 -17.68 -10.79
C GLU A 41 -4.61 -17.59 -9.35
N SER A 42 -3.75 -17.77 -8.36
CA SER A 42 -4.15 -17.77 -6.95
C SER A 42 -4.56 -16.41 -6.42
N CYS A 43 -4.02 -15.35 -6.98
CA CYS A 43 -4.43 -13.97 -6.67
C CYS A 43 -3.95 -12.99 -7.74
N ARG A 44 -4.59 -11.84 -7.75
CA ARG A 44 -4.22 -10.66 -8.54
C ARG A 44 -3.70 -9.58 -7.61
N VAL A 45 -2.62 -8.94 -7.99
CA VAL A 45 -2.01 -7.85 -7.21
C VAL A 45 -2.56 -6.51 -7.69
N VAL A 46 -2.97 -5.69 -6.75
CA VAL A 46 -3.50 -4.35 -7.01
C VAL A 46 -2.81 -3.36 -6.08
N GLU A 47 -2.47 -2.19 -6.60
CA GLU A 47 -1.97 -1.08 -5.80
C GLU A 47 -3.00 0.04 -5.77
N LEU A 48 -3.31 0.51 -4.57
CA LEU A 48 -4.11 1.71 -4.34
C LEU A 48 -3.18 2.85 -3.97
N TYR A 49 -3.38 4.00 -4.60
CA TYR A 49 -2.77 5.26 -4.18
C TYR A 49 -3.86 6.21 -3.75
N LEU A 50 -3.82 6.65 -2.49
CA LEU A 50 -4.56 7.81 -2.01
C LEU A 50 -3.60 8.98 -1.92
N ALA A 51 -3.99 10.13 -2.47
CA ALA A 51 -3.07 11.27 -2.57
C ALA A 51 -3.76 12.60 -2.36
N GLU A 52 -2.99 13.57 -1.87
CA GLU A 52 -3.38 14.97 -1.81
C GLU A 52 -3.29 15.63 -3.18
N GLU A 53 -3.94 16.79 -3.32
CA GLU A 53 -4.15 17.46 -4.60
C GLU A 53 -2.86 17.78 -5.36
N SER A 54 -1.81 18.19 -4.65
CA SER A 54 -0.53 18.56 -5.27
C SER A 54 0.37 17.39 -5.65
N ILE A 55 -0.13 16.18 -5.49
CA ILE A 55 0.56 14.96 -5.95
C ILE A 55 0.12 14.65 -7.39
N SER A 56 1.09 14.34 -8.24
CA SER A 56 0.84 13.80 -9.57
C SER A 56 0.85 12.28 -9.53
N LEU A 57 -0.24 11.66 -10.02
CA LEU A 57 -0.37 10.22 -10.18
C LEU A 57 -0.40 9.81 -11.66
N VAL A 58 0.16 10.64 -12.54
CA VAL A 58 0.15 10.39 -13.99
C VAL A 58 1.08 9.26 -14.37
N ASP A 59 2.26 9.21 -13.75
CA ASP A 59 3.25 8.16 -13.98
C ASP A 59 3.10 7.01 -12.98
N THR A 60 3.91 5.98 -13.14
CA THR A 60 3.94 4.80 -12.27
C THR A 60 4.18 5.18 -10.81
N TRP A 61 5.05 6.16 -10.56
CA TRP A 61 5.39 6.62 -9.21
C TRP A 61 4.77 7.98 -8.93
N PRO A 62 4.26 8.19 -7.71
CA PRO A 62 3.79 9.51 -7.30
C PRO A 62 4.93 10.54 -7.36
N ALA A 63 4.58 11.77 -7.76
CA ALA A 63 5.52 12.88 -7.84
C ALA A 63 4.86 14.15 -7.28
N GLY A 64 5.67 15.17 -7.01
CA GLY A 64 5.20 16.45 -6.53
C GLY A 64 5.33 16.61 -5.01
N ASN A 65 4.37 17.30 -4.42
CA ASN A 65 4.40 17.69 -3.02
C ASN A 65 3.11 17.30 -2.32
N GLY A 66 3.22 16.67 -1.16
CA GLY A 66 2.06 16.28 -0.37
C GLY A 66 2.15 14.85 0.13
N ARG A 67 1.06 14.39 0.70
CA ARG A 67 0.96 13.07 1.32
C ARG A 67 0.37 12.06 0.34
N VAL A 68 0.90 10.84 0.43
CA VAL A 68 0.45 9.67 -0.34
C VAL A 68 0.36 8.47 0.60
N LEU A 69 -0.68 7.68 0.47
CA LEU A 69 -0.77 6.36 1.07
C LEU A 69 -0.84 5.34 -0.05
N LYS A 70 0.17 4.48 -0.13
CA LYS A 70 0.25 3.39 -1.08
C LYS A 70 -0.11 2.09 -0.39
N VAL A 71 -1.06 1.34 -0.95
CA VAL A 71 -1.50 0.04 -0.42
C VAL A 71 -1.37 -1.00 -1.52
N GLU A 72 -0.51 -2.00 -1.32
CA GLU A 72 -0.43 -3.17 -2.21
C GLU A 72 -1.21 -4.32 -1.59
N PHE A 73 -2.23 -4.82 -2.30
CA PHE A 73 -3.12 -5.84 -1.76
C PHE A 73 -3.51 -6.87 -2.81
N PHE A 74 -4.09 -7.97 -2.36
CA PHE A 74 -4.41 -9.11 -3.20
C PHE A 74 -5.91 -9.33 -3.27
N VAL A 75 -6.40 -9.58 -4.47
CA VAL A 75 -7.80 -9.86 -4.77
C VAL A 75 -7.90 -11.18 -5.55
N GLU A 76 -9.11 -11.71 -5.70
CA GLU A 76 -9.34 -12.87 -6.54
C GLU A 76 -8.80 -12.63 -7.95
N TRP A 77 -8.21 -13.65 -8.56
CA TRP A 77 -7.63 -13.53 -9.90
C TRP A 77 -8.64 -13.02 -10.93
N ALA A 78 -9.89 -13.47 -10.84
CA ALA A 78 -10.95 -13.09 -11.77
C ALA A 78 -11.52 -11.69 -11.52
N THR A 79 -11.04 -10.95 -10.53
CA THR A 79 -11.53 -9.60 -10.22
C THR A 79 -11.31 -8.66 -11.40
N ASP A 80 -12.38 -7.97 -11.80
CA ASP A 80 -12.30 -6.85 -12.73
C ASP A 80 -11.99 -5.57 -11.95
N VAL A 81 -10.73 -5.16 -11.95
CA VAL A 81 -10.24 -4.01 -11.20
C VAL A 81 -10.88 -2.69 -11.70
N THR A 82 -11.37 -2.66 -12.94
CA THR A 82 -12.07 -1.49 -13.46
C THR A 82 -13.38 -1.21 -12.73
N GLN A 83 -13.92 -2.21 -12.04
CA GLN A 83 -15.12 -2.07 -11.21
C GLN A 83 -14.80 -1.63 -9.77
N GLY A 84 -13.53 -1.41 -9.44
CA GLY A 84 -13.10 -0.95 -8.13
C GLY A 84 -12.57 -2.07 -7.23
N ILE A 85 -12.57 -1.80 -5.94
CA ILE A 85 -12.03 -2.71 -4.93
C ILE A 85 -13.16 -3.58 -4.37
N PRO A 86 -13.03 -4.92 -4.39
CA PRO A 86 -14.01 -5.78 -3.75
C PRO A 86 -14.19 -5.46 -2.26
N ALA A 87 -15.44 -5.43 -1.80
CA ALA A 87 -15.76 -5.21 -0.40
C ALA A 87 -15.18 -6.32 0.49
N GLY A 88 -14.74 -5.96 1.68
CA GLY A 88 -14.18 -6.88 2.65
C GLY A 88 -13.14 -6.23 3.54
N THR A 89 -12.54 -7.04 4.41
CA THR A 89 -11.43 -6.64 5.25
C THR A 89 -10.13 -7.23 4.72
N TYR A 90 -9.15 -6.35 4.49
CA TYR A 90 -7.81 -6.72 4.02
C TYR A 90 -6.83 -6.55 5.17
N THR A 91 -5.97 -7.53 5.36
CA THR A 91 -5.05 -7.59 6.50
C THR A 91 -3.59 -7.58 6.03
N VAL A 92 -2.77 -6.73 6.63
CA VAL A 92 -1.34 -6.67 6.33
C VAL A 92 -0.66 -7.93 6.83
N VAL A 93 0.11 -8.57 5.95
CA VAL A 93 0.88 -9.78 6.26
C VAL A 93 2.38 -9.48 6.24
N ALA A 94 3.09 -10.15 7.13
CA ALA A 94 4.52 -9.95 7.31
C ALA A 94 5.33 -10.55 6.17
N ARG A 95 6.47 -9.93 5.90
CA ARG A 95 7.49 -10.46 5.00
C ARG A 95 8.38 -11.46 5.73
N ASP A 96 8.97 -12.36 4.95
CA ASP A 96 10.04 -13.22 5.44
C ASP A 96 11.24 -12.36 5.86
N LYS A 97 11.83 -12.66 7.01
CA LYS A 97 12.91 -11.84 7.59
C LYS A 97 14.22 -11.95 6.83
N GLU A 98 14.45 -13.03 6.13
CA GLU A 98 15.70 -13.25 5.40
C GLU A 98 15.58 -12.78 3.94
N SER A 99 14.53 -13.20 3.24
CA SER A 99 14.34 -12.89 1.82
C SER A 99 13.62 -11.56 1.58
N TYR A 100 12.88 -11.05 2.58
CA TYR A 100 11.94 -9.93 2.47
C TYR A 100 10.79 -10.18 1.48
N GLY A 101 10.63 -11.40 1.02
CA GLY A 101 9.47 -11.79 0.21
C GLY A 101 8.23 -12.02 1.06
N ILE A 102 7.07 -11.99 0.42
CA ILE A 102 5.83 -12.45 1.04
C ILE A 102 5.81 -13.98 0.94
N PRO A 103 5.64 -14.71 2.06
CA PRO A 103 5.49 -16.16 2.00
C PRO A 103 4.39 -16.59 1.04
N ARG A 104 4.64 -17.66 0.30
CA ARG A 104 3.74 -18.11 -0.76
C ARG A 104 2.30 -18.33 -0.28
N GLU A 105 2.15 -18.90 0.91
CA GLU A 105 0.84 -19.16 1.52
C GLU A 105 0.06 -17.89 1.91
N LEU A 106 0.74 -16.73 1.97
CA LEU A 106 0.13 -15.44 2.29
C LEU A 106 -0.21 -14.62 1.03
N LEU A 107 0.22 -15.07 -0.15
CA LEU A 107 -0.13 -14.47 -1.44
C LEU A 107 -1.53 -14.94 -1.84
N LYS A 108 -2.53 -14.41 -1.18
CA LYS A 108 -3.94 -14.80 -1.37
C LYS A 108 -4.88 -13.62 -1.19
N PRO A 109 -6.08 -13.69 -1.80
CA PRO A 109 -7.08 -12.62 -1.68
C PRO A 109 -7.39 -12.27 -0.22
N GLY A 110 -7.54 -10.95 0.04
CA GLY A 110 -7.81 -10.44 1.38
C GLY A 110 -6.57 -10.06 2.18
N ASN A 111 -5.37 -10.28 1.66
CA ASN A 111 -4.13 -9.85 2.31
C ASN A 111 -3.54 -8.59 1.67
N ILE A 112 -2.76 -7.87 2.47
CA ILE A 112 -2.01 -6.68 2.06
C ILE A 112 -0.52 -6.99 2.24
N ALA A 113 0.29 -6.65 1.25
CA ALA A 113 1.73 -6.77 1.37
C ALA A 113 2.27 -5.67 2.28
N SER A 114 2.96 -6.04 3.35
CA SER A 114 3.71 -5.08 4.18
C SER A 114 4.77 -4.36 3.35
N GLY A 115 5.23 -3.20 3.83
CA GLY A 115 6.25 -2.43 3.15
C GLY A 115 7.57 -3.17 3.03
N TYR A 116 8.23 -3.05 1.87
CA TYR A 116 9.54 -3.64 1.67
C TYR A 116 10.58 -2.85 2.47
N PRO A 117 11.40 -3.49 3.31
CA PRO A 117 12.42 -2.78 4.08
C PRO A 117 13.40 -2.01 3.19
N ASN A 118 13.79 -0.83 3.64
CA ASN A 118 14.73 0.05 2.92
C ASN A 118 14.26 0.49 1.53
N GLY A 119 12.93 0.53 1.30
CA GLY A 119 12.33 0.91 0.03
C GLY A 119 12.33 2.41 -0.25
N PHE A 120 13.41 3.14 0.03
CA PHE A 120 13.44 4.60 -0.12
C PHE A 120 13.44 5.09 -1.56
N THR A 121 14.02 4.34 -2.46
CA THR A 121 14.02 4.69 -3.88
C THR A 121 12.78 4.14 -4.60
N TYR A 122 12.42 2.91 -4.26
CA TYR A 122 11.26 2.23 -4.82
C TYR A 122 10.47 1.59 -3.68
N PRO A 123 9.54 2.33 -3.07
CA PRO A 123 8.82 1.85 -1.89
C PRO A 123 7.83 0.74 -2.26
N GLY A 124 8.33 -0.49 -2.32
CA GLY A 124 7.52 -1.68 -2.58
C GLY A 124 6.62 -2.02 -1.40
N GLY A 125 5.47 -2.62 -1.68
CA GLY A 125 4.48 -2.93 -0.66
C GLY A 125 3.71 -1.71 -0.20
N THR A 126 3.37 -1.65 1.08
CA THR A 126 2.50 -0.61 1.65
C THR A 126 3.33 0.40 2.44
N TRP A 127 3.16 1.68 2.09
CA TRP A 127 3.90 2.80 2.65
C TRP A 127 3.02 4.03 2.81
N TYR A 128 3.22 4.76 3.89
CA TYR A 128 2.85 6.18 4.00
C TYR A 128 4.04 7.04 3.60
N GLU A 129 3.79 8.10 2.83
CA GLU A 129 4.83 9.00 2.35
C GLU A 129 4.34 10.45 2.36
N LYS A 130 5.20 11.36 2.81
CA LYS A 130 5.04 12.79 2.55
C LYS A 130 6.17 13.21 1.62
N LEU A 131 5.81 13.64 0.41
CA LEU A 131 6.76 13.98 -0.64
C LEU A 131 7.03 15.47 -0.68
N GLN A 132 8.27 15.83 -0.97
CA GLN A 132 8.69 17.17 -1.33
C GLN A 132 9.54 17.06 -2.59
N ASN A 133 9.06 17.64 -3.68
CA ASN A 133 9.68 17.53 -5.01
C ASN A 133 9.98 16.06 -5.37
N GLY A 134 9.04 15.16 -5.07
CA GLY A 134 9.16 13.73 -5.33
C GLY A 134 10.00 12.94 -4.35
N ALA A 135 10.69 13.58 -3.40
CA ALA A 135 11.49 12.89 -2.40
C ALA A 135 10.71 12.68 -1.09
N MET A 136 10.85 11.51 -0.48
CA MET A 136 10.21 11.22 0.80
C MET A 136 10.85 12.02 1.93
N LYS A 137 10.06 12.85 2.61
CA LYS A 137 10.51 13.68 3.76
C LYS A 137 9.98 13.16 5.09
N GLU A 138 8.77 12.63 5.10
CA GLU A 138 8.18 11.91 6.21
C GLU A 138 7.64 10.62 5.63
N TYR A 139 7.82 9.50 6.31
CA TYR A 139 7.42 8.22 5.79
C TYR A 139 7.22 7.20 6.89
N ALA A 140 6.44 6.18 6.58
CA ALA A 140 6.30 5.02 7.43
C ALA A 140 6.11 3.77 6.57
N ARG A 141 7.01 2.81 6.73
CA ARG A 141 6.82 1.47 6.21
C ARG A 141 5.76 0.76 7.04
N ILE A 142 4.72 0.25 6.39
CA ILE A 142 3.62 -0.40 7.07
C ILE A 142 3.92 -1.89 7.27
N ASP A 143 3.76 -2.35 8.50
CA ASP A 143 4.10 -3.72 8.91
C ASP A 143 2.91 -4.49 9.50
N GLY A 144 1.79 -3.81 9.74
CA GLY A 144 0.58 -4.42 10.30
C GLY A 144 -0.66 -3.57 10.07
N GLY A 145 -1.78 -4.09 10.54
CA GLY A 145 -3.06 -3.41 10.49
C GLY A 145 -3.99 -3.87 9.38
N THR A 146 -5.04 -3.12 9.16
CA THR A 146 -6.15 -3.51 8.26
C THR A 146 -6.65 -2.35 7.42
N MET A 147 -7.25 -2.71 6.28
CA MET A 147 -8.08 -1.85 5.45
C MET A 147 -9.43 -2.52 5.27
N THR A 148 -10.49 -1.84 5.66
CA THR A 148 -11.87 -2.31 5.41
C THR A 148 -12.46 -1.52 4.26
N VAL A 149 -13.02 -2.23 3.29
CA VAL A 149 -13.67 -1.67 2.12
C VAL A 149 -15.16 -1.96 2.21
N ALA A 150 -15.97 -0.92 2.30
CA ALA A 150 -17.42 -1.00 2.15
C ALA A 150 -17.82 -0.43 0.79
N ARG A 151 -18.82 -1.01 0.17
CA ARG A 151 -19.31 -0.61 -1.15
C ARG A 151 -20.80 -0.37 -1.15
N ASP A 152 -21.19 0.66 -1.87
CA ASP A 152 -22.58 0.90 -2.29
C ASP A 152 -22.52 1.25 -3.79
N GLY A 153 -22.69 0.23 -4.64
CA GLY A 153 -22.43 0.38 -6.07
C GLY A 153 -20.96 0.78 -6.35
N ASP A 154 -20.79 1.91 -7.02
CA ASP A 154 -19.46 2.46 -7.32
C ASP A 154 -18.86 3.26 -6.17
N LYS A 155 -19.66 3.56 -5.15
CA LYS A 155 -19.17 4.28 -3.98
C LYS A 155 -18.36 3.37 -3.08
N HIS A 156 -17.13 3.79 -2.80
CA HIS A 156 -16.24 3.12 -1.86
C HIS A 156 -16.14 3.91 -0.57
N THR A 157 -16.15 3.20 0.54
CA THR A 157 -15.76 3.76 1.84
C THR A 157 -14.63 2.91 2.39
N LEU A 158 -13.45 3.50 2.50
CA LEU A 158 -12.25 2.83 3.01
C LEU A 158 -12.02 3.29 4.45
N THR A 159 -11.79 2.33 5.34
CA THR A 159 -11.39 2.60 6.72
C THR A 159 -10.06 1.87 6.95
N ILE A 160 -9.02 2.64 7.22
CA ILE A 160 -7.66 2.13 7.31
C ILE A 160 -7.10 2.41 8.70
N ASP A 161 -6.56 1.38 9.32
CA ASP A 161 -5.76 1.47 10.55
C ASP A 161 -4.52 0.62 10.34
N PHE A 162 -3.45 1.27 9.89
CA PHE A 162 -2.16 0.63 9.67
C PHE A 162 -1.22 0.87 10.83
N ILE A 163 -0.26 -0.03 10.99
CA ILE A 163 0.76 0.02 12.03
C ILE A 163 2.12 0.04 11.33
N ASP A 164 2.99 0.96 11.76
CA ASP A 164 4.31 1.09 11.18
C ASP A 164 5.28 0.00 11.69
N CYS A 165 6.50 0.03 11.17
CA CYS A 165 7.51 -0.98 11.43
C CYS A 165 8.29 -0.79 12.74
N ASP A 166 8.01 0.25 13.53
CA ASP A 166 8.64 0.44 14.83
C ASP A 166 8.10 -0.57 15.83
N LYS A 167 8.90 -1.56 16.17
CA LYS A 167 8.45 -2.66 17.03
C LYS A 167 8.43 -2.31 18.50
N GLU A 168 9.23 -1.33 18.93
CA GLU A 168 9.29 -0.89 20.32
C GLU A 168 8.16 0.09 20.64
N HIS A 169 7.89 1.00 19.72
CA HIS A 169 6.86 2.04 19.84
C HIS A 169 6.04 2.13 18.55
N PRO A 170 5.18 1.12 18.27
CA PRO A 170 4.41 1.12 17.03
C PRO A 170 3.51 2.35 16.95
N ASN A 171 3.54 3.00 15.80
CA ASN A 171 2.67 4.13 15.51
C ASN A 171 1.57 3.71 14.55
N HIS A 172 0.37 4.22 14.77
CA HIS A 172 -0.75 4.00 13.87
C HIS A 172 -0.81 5.08 12.81
N VAL A 173 -1.14 4.64 11.59
CA VAL A 173 -1.51 5.51 10.46
C VAL A 173 -2.97 5.24 10.18
N ARG A 174 -3.84 6.15 10.58
CA ARG A 174 -5.29 6.01 10.47
C ARG A 174 -5.83 6.97 9.45
N THR A 175 -6.72 6.48 8.59
CA THR A 175 -7.39 7.33 7.62
C THR A 175 -8.70 6.70 7.17
N THR A 176 -9.57 7.56 6.64
CA THR A 176 -10.78 7.15 5.94
C THR A 176 -10.81 7.84 4.58
N TYR A 177 -11.45 7.20 3.63
CA TYR A 177 -11.68 7.78 2.31
C TYR A 177 -13.06 7.36 1.84
N SER A 178 -13.84 8.31 1.35
CA SER A 178 -15.16 8.04 0.79
C SER A 178 -15.30 8.73 -0.56
N GLN A 179 -15.86 8.03 -1.52
CA GLN A 179 -15.95 8.51 -2.90
C GLN A 179 -17.24 8.05 -3.54
N ASP A 180 -17.90 8.96 -4.23
CA ASP A 180 -19.16 8.72 -4.92
C ASP A 180 -19.00 8.36 -6.42
N ALA A 181 -17.79 8.41 -6.94
CA ALA A 181 -17.45 8.08 -8.32
C ALA A 181 -16.50 6.89 -8.38
N PRO A 182 -16.43 6.18 -9.52
CA PRO A 182 -15.43 5.12 -9.69
C PRO A 182 -14.01 5.64 -9.46
N ILE A 183 -13.20 4.80 -8.81
CA ILE A 183 -11.77 5.10 -8.64
C ILE A 183 -11.10 5.00 -10.00
N THR A 184 -10.21 5.95 -10.32
CA THR A 184 -9.44 5.91 -11.56
C THR A 184 -8.54 4.67 -11.58
N VAL A 185 -8.59 3.92 -12.67
CA VAL A 185 -7.77 2.72 -12.84
C VAL A 185 -6.71 2.98 -13.89
N PHE A 186 -5.49 2.64 -13.53
CA PHE A 186 -4.35 2.65 -14.43
C PHE A 186 -3.93 1.21 -14.70
N ASP A 187 -3.90 0.80 -15.97
CA ASP A 187 -3.50 -0.56 -16.35
C ASP A 187 -2.01 -0.57 -16.68
N TYR A 188 -1.24 -1.20 -15.80
CA TYR A 188 0.22 -1.30 -15.94
C TYR A 188 0.66 -2.74 -16.26
N ARG A 189 -0.20 -3.55 -16.78
CA ARG A 189 0.20 -4.91 -17.15
C ARG A 189 1.20 -4.86 -18.31
N PRO A 190 2.35 -5.52 -18.21
CA PRO A 190 3.23 -5.68 -19.35
C PRO A 190 2.47 -6.37 -20.48
N GLN A 191 2.47 -5.77 -21.63
CA GLN A 191 1.89 -6.37 -22.82
C GLN A 191 2.85 -7.39 -23.41
#